data_fe0c2ad529e022ffeaacce6c043c5c82
#
_entry.id   fe0c2ad529e022ffeaacce6c043c5c82
#
_cell.length_a   1.000
_cell.length_b   1.000
_cell.length_c   1.000
_cell.angle_alpha   90.00
_cell.angle_beta   90.00
_cell.angle_gamma   90.00
#
_symmetry.space_group_name_H-M   'P 1'
#
loop_
_entity.id
_entity.type
_entity.pdbx_description
1 polymer ?
#
loop_
_entity_poly.entity_id
_entity_poly.type
_entity_poly.pdbx_seq_one_letter_code
_entity_poly.pdbx_strand_id
1 'polypeptide(L)'
;MEMEFPKIVAILGLGVSGCAIAEALLRRGVKVVGADEKVSLDELERREYVERLLGQGLELILGKNAFARLIGLQPKLAILSPGISVHREDIKALARSGAKIVGEVEFSYRLLAEELGRDKVCLIAVTGTKGKTTTVHLIARMLEASGLRTILAGNVGVPLAKFVDEFPRDKESPPVRVVMEVSSFQLATCETFRPDIAAVTTLFVDHLDWHSSVEDYRLSKAKIFANQRGDDWAVLNADNAGVRWMAQFVRGKILWCGKEVASSCPYCTHWVSDDGEIVWASLGGDKFPVARLSEFILRGEHNRQNLRVAIGTALLAGARPDVIADVIRNFKGVPNRLELVGEVNGIKFINDSAATTPDAAAAGIRSFDAPIVLIAGGRDKGGNWNGFEKALRERVKALVAMGEFADRLVAMSMKVGVKVTKASSMDEAVKRAVEFAEPGDIVLLSPGCASQDMFRNYEHRGEEFRKAVRELSSEN
;
A
#
# COMPACT_ATOMS: atom_id res chain seq x y z
N MET A 1 5.50 7.35 -30.81
CA MET A 1 4.18 7.95 -31.22
C MET A 1 3.75 8.80 -30.04
N GLU A 2 3.72 10.11 -30.17
CA GLU A 2 3.34 10.99 -29.05
C GLU A 2 1.88 10.74 -28.67
N MET A 3 1.59 10.57 -27.37
CA MET A 3 0.23 10.41 -26.86
C MET A 3 -0.56 11.68 -27.18
N GLU A 4 -1.44 11.62 -28.19
CA GLU A 4 -2.37 12.72 -28.42
C GLU A 4 -3.37 12.78 -27.27
N PHE A 5 -3.18 13.74 -26.40
CA PHE A 5 -4.15 13.99 -25.33
C PHE A 5 -5.41 14.67 -25.90
N PRO A 6 -6.59 14.29 -25.41
CA PRO A 6 -7.81 15.02 -25.73
C PRO A 6 -7.72 16.47 -25.27
N LYS A 7 -8.47 17.37 -25.93
CA LYS A 7 -8.52 18.80 -25.59
C LYS A 7 -8.80 19.05 -24.09
N ILE A 8 -9.61 18.19 -23.46
CA ILE A 8 -9.97 18.27 -22.04
C ILE A 8 -9.82 16.88 -21.44
N VAL A 9 -9.07 16.78 -20.32
CA VAL A 9 -8.96 15.59 -19.48
C VAL A 9 -9.60 15.91 -18.13
N ALA A 10 -10.52 15.05 -17.71
CA ALA A 10 -11.14 15.15 -16.39
C ALA A 10 -10.39 14.25 -15.39
N ILE A 11 -10.20 14.75 -14.16
CA ILE A 11 -9.64 13.98 -13.05
C ILE A 11 -10.68 13.93 -11.94
N LEU A 12 -11.05 12.73 -11.52
CA LEU A 12 -12.04 12.50 -10.49
C LEU A 12 -11.34 12.08 -9.18
N GLY A 13 -11.47 12.95 -8.18
CA GLY A 13 -10.77 12.87 -6.91
C GLY A 13 -9.38 13.53 -6.95
N LEU A 14 -9.19 14.53 -6.09
CA LEU A 14 -7.96 15.32 -5.97
C LEU A 14 -7.14 14.94 -4.73
N GLY A 15 -7.07 13.65 -4.46
CA GLY A 15 -6.13 13.07 -3.52
C GLY A 15 -4.71 13.02 -4.07
N VAL A 16 -3.85 12.18 -3.47
CA VAL A 16 -2.43 12.07 -3.84
C VAL A 16 -2.22 11.72 -5.31
N SER A 17 -2.95 10.72 -5.82
CA SER A 17 -2.85 10.26 -7.21
C SER A 17 -3.42 11.27 -8.19
N GLY A 18 -4.61 11.83 -7.90
CA GLY A 18 -5.25 12.79 -8.78
C GLY A 18 -4.43 14.07 -8.97
N CYS A 19 -3.85 14.60 -7.89
CA CYS A 19 -2.97 15.77 -7.97
C CYS A 19 -1.69 15.48 -8.77
N ALA A 20 -1.08 14.30 -8.60
CA ALA A 20 0.13 13.93 -9.34
C ALA A 20 -0.15 13.81 -10.86
N ILE A 21 -1.29 13.23 -11.24
CA ILE A 21 -1.71 13.13 -12.64
C ILE A 21 -2.04 14.52 -13.21
N ALA A 22 -2.74 15.37 -12.43
CA ALA A 22 -3.03 16.74 -12.85
C ALA A 22 -1.75 17.49 -13.16
N GLU A 23 -0.74 17.43 -12.30
CA GLU A 23 0.55 18.07 -12.51
C GLU A 23 1.24 17.54 -13.76
N ALA A 24 1.29 16.21 -13.95
CA ALA A 24 1.89 15.60 -15.12
C ALA A 24 1.24 16.04 -16.43
N LEU A 25 -0.08 16.17 -16.46
CA LEU A 25 -0.84 16.62 -17.62
C LEU A 25 -0.67 18.13 -17.88
N LEU A 26 -0.73 18.96 -16.84
CA LEU A 26 -0.54 20.41 -16.95
C LEU A 26 0.85 20.76 -17.49
N ARG A 27 1.90 20.08 -17.05
CA ARG A 27 3.27 20.23 -17.59
C ARG A 27 3.38 19.91 -19.08
N ARG A 28 2.46 19.11 -19.62
CA ARG A 28 2.36 18.76 -21.05
C ARG A 28 1.40 19.66 -21.83
N GLY A 29 0.94 20.75 -21.21
CA GLY A 29 0.04 21.71 -21.83
C GLY A 29 -1.40 21.20 -22.03
N VAL A 30 -1.78 20.10 -21.37
CA VAL A 30 -3.13 19.55 -21.46
C VAL A 30 -4.08 20.36 -20.59
N LYS A 31 -5.26 20.69 -21.12
CA LYS A 31 -6.33 21.32 -20.32
C LYS A 31 -6.92 20.30 -19.36
N VAL A 32 -6.78 20.53 -18.04
CA VAL A 32 -7.18 19.60 -16.98
C VAL A 32 -8.31 20.21 -16.18
N VAL A 33 -9.38 19.42 -15.97
CA VAL A 33 -10.48 19.74 -15.06
C VAL A 33 -10.48 18.72 -13.92
N GLY A 34 -10.13 19.16 -12.71
CA GLY A 34 -10.22 18.38 -11.49
C GLY A 34 -11.60 18.47 -10.86
N ALA A 35 -12.18 17.35 -10.48
CA ALA A 35 -13.47 17.29 -9.78
C ALA A 35 -13.33 16.54 -8.46
N ASP A 36 -13.91 17.09 -7.37
CA ASP A 36 -13.94 16.41 -6.06
C ASP A 36 -15.29 16.68 -5.37
N GLU A 37 -15.76 15.71 -4.58
CA GLU A 37 -17.04 15.82 -3.86
C GLU A 37 -16.96 16.67 -2.59
N LYS A 38 -15.76 17.10 -2.18
CA LYS A 38 -15.57 18.06 -1.10
C LYS A 38 -16.23 19.40 -1.47
N VAL A 39 -16.79 20.08 -0.47
CA VAL A 39 -17.60 21.29 -0.72
C VAL A 39 -16.73 22.52 -0.93
N SER A 40 -15.53 22.53 -0.33
CA SER A 40 -14.58 23.65 -0.42
C SER A 40 -13.14 23.16 -0.57
N LEU A 41 -12.25 24.07 -0.94
CA LEU A 41 -10.79 23.81 -0.99
C LEU A 41 -10.24 23.43 0.38
N ASP A 42 -10.77 23.99 1.46
CA ASP A 42 -10.32 23.73 2.84
C ASP A 42 -10.56 22.28 3.27
N GLU A 43 -11.51 21.60 2.66
CA GLU A 43 -11.83 20.20 2.94
C GLU A 43 -10.93 19.22 2.15
N LEU A 44 -10.17 19.70 1.16
CA LEU A 44 -9.29 18.85 0.37
C LEU A 44 -8.05 18.46 1.18
N GLU A 45 -7.74 17.17 1.21
CA GLU A 45 -6.54 16.63 1.90
C GLU A 45 -5.23 17.24 1.37
N ARG A 46 -5.22 17.74 0.15
CA ARG A 46 -4.07 18.29 -0.56
C ARG A 46 -4.27 19.75 -0.98
N ARG A 47 -4.93 20.53 -0.14
CA ARG A 47 -5.26 21.93 -0.41
C ARG A 47 -4.12 22.73 -1.04
N GLU A 48 -2.97 22.83 -0.37
CA GLU A 48 -1.81 23.59 -0.87
C GLU A 48 -1.32 23.10 -2.23
N TYR A 49 -1.39 21.79 -2.48
CA TYR A 49 -1.02 21.21 -3.77
C TYR A 49 -2.04 21.63 -4.85
N VAL A 50 -3.33 21.55 -4.55
CA VAL A 50 -4.39 21.96 -5.49
C VAL A 50 -4.32 23.46 -5.77
N GLU A 51 -4.07 24.31 -4.77
CA GLU A 51 -3.88 25.77 -4.96
C GLU A 51 -2.71 26.05 -5.91
N ARG A 52 -1.60 25.31 -5.79
CA ARG A 52 -0.48 25.43 -6.73
C ARG A 52 -0.88 25.02 -8.15
N LEU A 53 -1.65 23.94 -8.30
CA LEU A 53 -2.12 23.46 -9.61
C LEU A 53 -3.14 24.43 -10.25
N LEU A 54 -3.97 25.12 -9.47
CA LEU A 54 -4.83 26.21 -9.94
C LEU A 54 -4.00 27.33 -10.55
N GLY A 55 -2.88 27.69 -9.91
CA GLY A 55 -1.92 28.65 -10.47
C GLY A 55 -1.23 28.18 -11.77
N GLN A 56 -1.25 26.87 -12.04
CA GLN A 56 -0.73 26.25 -13.27
C GLN A 56 -1.80 26.01 -14.35
N GLY A 57 -3.07 26.39 -14.08
CA GLY A 57 -4.15 26.28 -15.06
C GLY A 57 -5.11 25.11 -14.84
N LEU A 58 -5.09 24.45 -13.67
CA LEU A 58 -6.13 23.48 -13.28
C LEU A 58 -7.48 24.21 -13.20
N GLU A 59 -8.51 23.71 -13.88
CA GLU A 59 -9.89 24.09 -13.60
C GLU A 59 -10.49 23.19 -12.51
N LEU A 60 -11.31 23.71 -11.59
CA LEU A 60 -11.79 22.98 -10.42
C LEU A 60 -13.30 22.96 -10.32
N ILE A 61 -13.86 21.79 -10.06
CA ILE A 61 -15.29 21.57 -9.78
C ILE A 61 -15.41 20.86 -8.42
N LEU A 62 -16.03 21.54 -7.44
CA LEU A 62 -16.25 20.98 -6.10
C LEU A 62 -17.73 20.76 -5.80
N GLY A 63 -18.03 19.87 -4.85
CA GLY A 63 -19.33 19.61 -4.26
C GLY A 63 -19.93 18.27 -4.65
N LYS A 64 -21.03 17.89 -3.97
CA LYS A 64 -21.66 16.57 -4.05
C LYS A 64 -21.96 16.04 -5.46
N ASN A 65 -22.17 16.93 -6.43
CA ASN A 65 -22.47 16.56 -7.82
C ASN A 65 -21.32 16.89 -8.77
N ALA A 66 -20.09 17.04 -8.26
CA ALA A 66 -18.94 17.44 -9.07
C ALA A 66 -18.71 16.53 -10.28
N PHE A 67 -18.81 15.22 -10.11
CA PHE A 67 -18.60 14.27 -11.20
C PHE A 67 -19.69 14.31 -12.27
N ALA A 68 -20.97 14.49 -11.87
CA ALA A 68 -22.07 14.64 -12.81
C ALA A 68 -21.94 15.95 -13.65
N ARG A 69 -21.39 17.01 -13.08
CA ARG A 69 -21.15 18.29 -13.79
C ARG A 69 -20.12 18.18 -14.89
N LEU A 70 -19.19 17.21 -14.81
CA LEU A 70 -18.23 16.93 -15.88
C LEU A 70 -18.89 16.53 -17.21
N ILE A 71 -20.09 15.94 -17.17
CA ILE A 71 -20.84 15.53 -18.37
C ILE A 71 -21.06 16.73 -19.31
N GLY A 72 -21.36 17.90 -18.76
CA GLY A 72 -21.54 19.14 -19.53
C GLY A 72 -20.30 19.64 -20.26
N LEU A 73 -19.10 19.22 -19.81
CA LEU A 73 -17.82 19.56 -20.43
C LEU A 73 -17.40 18.57 -21.53
N GLN A 74 -18.10 17.44 -21.65
CA GLN A 74 -17.86 16.37 -22.63
C GLN A 74 -16.37 15.93 -22.71
N PRO A 75 -15.70 15.63 -21.58
CA PRO A 75 -14.32 15.17 -21.60
C PRO A 75 -14.22 13.85 -22.40
N LYS A 76 -13.19 13.69 -23.21
CA LYS A 76 -12.95 12.43 -23.92
C LYS A 76 -12.20 11.40 -23.08
N LEU A 77 -11.53 11.87 -22.03
CA LEU A 77 -10.80 11.04 -21.08
C LEU A 77 -11.14 11.51 -19.64
N ALA A 78 -11.46 10.55 -18.79
CA ALA A 78 -11.71 10.77 -17.37
C ALA A 78 -10.87 9.79 -16.54
N ILE A 79 -10.03 10.32 -15.65
CA ILE A 79 -9.10 9.53 -14.85
C ILE A 79 -9.62 9.44 -13.42
N LEU A 80 -9.81 8.22 -12.94
CA LEU A 80 -10.33 7.94 -11.60
C LEU A 80 -9.23 7.77 -10.58
N SER A 81 -9.35 8.46 -9.45
CA SER A 81 -8.62 8.10 -8.23
C SER A 81 -9.09 6.76 -7.67
N PRO A 82 -8.22 5.94 -7.03
CA PRO A 82 -8.53 4.56 -6.63
C PRO A 82 -9.74 4.40 -5.70
N GLY A 83 -10.05 5.42 -4.89
CA GLY A 83 -11.20 5.41 -3.97
C GLY A 83 -12.57 5.55 -4.64
N ILE A 84 -12.61 5.90 -5.92
CA ILE A 84 -13.87 6.13 -6.65
C ILE A 84 -14.27 4.88 -7.43
N SER A 85 -15.43 4.31 -7.09
CA SER A 85 -15.91 3.09 -7.74
C SER A 85 -16.43 3.37 -9.15
N VAL A 86 -16.04 2.55 -10.12
CA VAL A 86 -16.56 2.56 -11.49
C VAL A 86 -18.04 2.18 -11.58
N HIS A 87 -18.57 1.58 -10.52
CA HIS A 87 -19.97 1.12 -10.48
C HIS A 87 -20.96 2.24 -10.13
N ARG A 88 -20.48 3.43 -9.75
CA ARG A 88 -21.30 4.61 -9.45
C ARG A 88 -22.10 5.06 -10.68
N GLU A 89 -23.32 5.49 -10.47
CA GLU A 89 -24.19 5.91 -11.58
C GLU A 89 -23.72 7.19 -12.30
N ASP A 90 -23.11 8.13 -11.59
CA ASP A 90 -22.53 9.33 -12.18
C ASP A 90 -21.30 8.99 -13.07
N ILE A 91 -20.48 8.02 -12.67
CA ILE A 91 -19.34 7.53 -13.47
C ILE A 91 -19.84 6.79 -14.72
N LYS A 92 -20.85 5.92 -14.58
CA LYS A 92 -21.48 5.27 -15.73
C LYS A 92 -22.16 6.28 -16.68
N ALA A 93 -22.77 7.31 -16.15
CA ALA A 93 -23.36 8.39 -16.96
C ALA A 93 -22.29 9.17 -17.72
N LEU A 94 -21.14 9.45 -17.09
CA LEU A 94 -19.99 10.09 -17.74
C LEU A 94 -19.41 9.19 -18.86
N ALA A 95 -19.31 7.87 -18.63
CA ALA A 95 -18.91 6.93 -19.68
C ALA A 95 -19.92 6.91 -20.84
N ARG A 96 -21.23 6.87 -20.57
CA ARG A 96 -22.29 6.92 -21.61
C ARG A 96 -22.26 8.23 -22.40
N SER A 97 -21.79 9.33 -21.85
CA SER A 97 -21.61 10.59 -22.56
C SER A 97 -20.41 10.63 -23.53
N GLY A 98 -19.64 9.52 -23.59
CA GLY A 98 -18.51 9.33 -24.52
C GLY A 98 -17.14 9.56 -23.90
N ALA A 99 -17.02 9.71 -22.57
CA ALA A 99 -15.76 9.75 -21.88
C ALA A 99 -15.16 8.33 -21.73
N LYS A 100 -13.90 8.15 -22.10
CA LYS A 100 -13.15 6.95 -21.74
C LYS A 100 -12.75 7.04 -20.27
N ILE A 101 -13.21 6.10 -19.46
CA ILE A 101 -12.88 6.01 -18.02
C ILE A 101 -11.62 5.17 -17.85
N VAL A 102 -10.61 5.71 -17.17
CA VAL A 102 -9.31 5.07 -16.96
C VAL A 102 -8.90 5.25 -15.50
N GLY A 103 -8.39 4.20 -14.87
CA GLY A 103 -7.80 4.30 -13.53
C GLY A 103 -6.40 4.92 -13.55
N GLU A 104 -5.98 5.42 -12.40
CA GLU A 104 -4.69 6.12 -12.25
C GLU A 104 -3.48 5.24 -12.60
N VAL A 105 -3.50 3.96 -12.25
CA VAL A 105 -2.42 3.01 -12.57
C VAL A 105 -2.32 2.78 -14.07
N GLU A 106 -3.44 2.57 -14.74
CA GLU A 106 -3.49 2.38 -16.18
C GLU A 106 -2.99 3.63 -16.92
N PHE A 107 -3.44 4.81 -16.50
CA PHE A 107 -3.01 6.07 -17.10
C PHE A 107 -1.51 6.29 -16.91
N SER A 108 -1.01 6.15 -15.68
CA SER A 108 0.42 6.33 -15.38
C SER A 108 1.31 5.33 -16.10
N TYR A 109 0.84 4.07 -16.24
CA TYR A 109 1.53 3.05 -17.01
C TYR A 109 1.63 3.41 -18.51
N ARG A 110 0.53 3.87 -19.11
CA ARG A 110 0.55 4.31 -20.52
C ARG A 110 1.51 5.47 -20.73
N LEU A 111 1.46 6.46 -19.85
CA LEU A 111 2.35 7.61 -19.88
C LEU A 111 3.82 7.17 -19.77
N LEU A 112 4.13 6.28 -18.82
CA LEU A 112 5.47 5.72 -18.63
C LEU A 112 5.96 4.97 -19.88
N ALA A 113 5.12 4.07 -20.41
CA ALA A 113 5.48 3.21 -21.54
C ALA A 113 5.74 4.01 -22.82
N GLU A 114 5.04 5.13 -22.98
CA GLU A 114 5.13 5.97 -24.17
C GLU A 114 6.34 6.91 -24.12
N GLU A 115 6.59 7.53 -22.98
CA GLU A 115 7.67 8.51 -22.86
C GLU A 115 9.06 7.90 -22.71
N LEU A 116 9.17 6.75 -22.06
CA LEU A 116 10.47 6.16 -21.74
C LEU A 116 10.79 4.91 -22.56
N GLY A 117 9.77 4.27 -23.13
CA GLY A 117 9.92 2.94 -23.69
C GLY A 117 9.99 1.84 -22.64
N ARG A 118 9.58 0.65 -23.01
CA ARG A 118 9.50 -0.51 -22.11
C ARG A 118 10.87 -1.08 -21.74
N ASP A 119 11.87 -0.88 -22.56
CA ASP A 119 13.25 -1.32 -22.37
C ASP A 119 13.99 -0.58 -21.23
N LYS A 120 13.48 0.61 -20.86
CA LYS A 120 14.04 1.45 -19.78
C LYS A 120 13.44 1.19 -18.40
N VAL A 121 12.43 0.36 -18.31
CA VAL A 121 11.70 0.09 -17.08
C VAL A 121 11.51 -1.41 -16.91
N CYS A 122 11.94 -1.95 -15.78
CA CYS A 122 11.48 -3.25 -15.30
C CYS A 122 10.34 -3.00 -14.30
N LEU A 123 9.11 -3.23 -14.75
CA LEU A 123 7.91 -3.00 -13.95
C LEU A 123 7.55 -4.23 -13.14
N ILE A 124 7.59 -4.10 -11.82
CA ILE A 124 7.29 -5.14 -10.85
C ILE A 124 6.00 -4.76 -10.13
N ALA A 125 4.95 -5.56 -10.27
CA ALA A 125 3.67 -5.30 -9.62
C ALA A 125 3.34 -6.38 -8.59
N VAL A 126 2.97 -5.97 -7.38
CA VAL A 126 2.60 -6.87 -6.28
C VAL A 126 1.16 -6.64 -5.89
N THR A 127 0.34 -7.69 -5.97
CA THR A 127 -1.04 -7.68 -5.47
C THR A 127 -1.27 -8.78 -4.44
N GLY A 128 -2.45 -8.79 -3.86
CA GLY A 128 -2.88 -9.77 -2.87
C GLY A 128 -3.90 -9.18 -1.91
N THR A 129 -4.51 -10.00 -1.09
CA THR A 129 -5.40 -9.51 -0.02
C THR A 129 -4.55 -8.91 1.10
N LYS A 130 -3.55 -9.66 1.59
CA LYS A 130 -2.62 -9.23 2.65
C LYS A 130 -1.17 -9.47 2.24
N GLY A 131 -0.23 -8.81 2.90
CA GLY A 131 1.20 -9.00 2.69
C GLY A 131 1.84 -8.11 1.61
N LYS A 132 1.07 -7.43 0.78
CA LYS A 132 1.56 -6.58 -0.33
C LYS A 132 2.64 -5.59 0.12
N THR A 133 2.33 -4.76 1.11
CA THR A 133 3.21 -3.68 1.58
C THR A 133 4.55 -4.20 2.08
N THR A 134 4.54 -5.23 2.92
CA THR A 134 5.78 -5.87 3.42
C THR A 134 6.59 -6.42 2.25
N THR A 135 5.93 -7.06 1.30
CA THR A 135 6.59 -7.67 0.12
C THR A 135 7.23 -6.63 -0.77
N VAL A 136 6.54 -5.51 -1.11
CA VAL A 136 7.13 -4.46 -1.97
C VAL A 136 8.32 -3.77 -1.30
N HIS A 137 8.25 -3.54 0.02
CA HIS A 137 9.39 -2.98 0.76
C HIS A 137 10.59 -3.94 0.80
N LEU A 138 10.37 -5.24 1.01
CA LEU A 138 11.43 -6.25 0.95
C LEU A 138 12.07 -6.28 -0.43
N ILE A 139 11.27 -6.33 -1.51
CA ILE A 139 11.75 -6.31 -2.89
C ILE A 139 12.60 -5.05 -3.14
N ALA A 140 12.06 -3.87 -2.82
CA ALA A 140 12.76 -2.62 -3.04
C ALA A 140 14.12 -2.58 -2.32
N ARG A 141 14.17 -3.00 -1.04
CA ARG A 141 15.41 -3.07 -0.27
C ARG A 141 16.43 -4.05 -0.85
N MET A 142 16.00 -5.22 -1.34
CA MET A 142 16.87 -6.19 -1.98
C MET A 142 17.48 -5.67 -3.29
N LEU A 143 16.67 -4.96 -4.07
CA LEU A 143 17.10 -4.33 -5.33
C LEU A 143 18.07 -3.17 -5.08
N GLU A 144 17.73 -2.26 -4.16
CA GLU A 144 18.58 -1.14 -3.73
C GLU A 144 19.94 -1.63 -3.20
N ALA A 145 19.95 -2.64 -2.32
CA ALA A 145 21.17 -3.24 -1.78
C ALA A 145 22.03 -3.91 -2.89
N SER A 146 21.37 -4.36 -3.96
CA SER A 146 22.06 -4.89 -5.15
C SER A 146 22.63 -3.81 -6.07
N GLY A 147 22.49 -2.52 -5.72
CA GLY A 147 22.96 -1.38 -6.52
C GLY A 147 22.03 -1.01 -7.68
N LEU A 148 20.80 -1.54 -7.69
CA LEU A 148 19.84 -1.27 -8.75
C LEU A 148 19.01 -0.03 -8.42
N ARG A 149 18.89 0.89 -9.39
CA ARG A 149 18.01 2.05 -9.23
C ARG A 149 16.57 1.58 -9.10
N THR A 150 15.97 1.84 -7.94
CA THR A 150 14.66 1.31 -7.57
C THR A 150 13.72 2.44 -7.15
N ILE A 151 12.46 2.34 -7.56
CA ILE A 151 11.39 3.27 -7.17
C ILE A 151 10.24 2.45 -6.60
N LEU A 152 9.76 2.85 -5.41
CA LEU A 152 8.57 2.29 -4.79
C LEU A 152 7.37 3.18 -5.11
N ALA A 153 6.35 2.61 -5.76
CA ALA A 153 5.18 3.35 -6.26
C ALA A 153 3.85 2.61 -6.06
N GLY A 154 2.76 3.25 -6.43
CA GLY A 154 1.40 2.67 -6.43
C GLY A 154 0.60 2.98 -5.18
N ASN A 155 -0.07 1.97 -4.61
CA ASN A 155 -0.92 2.12 -3.42
C ASN A 155 -0.14 2.50 -2.15
N VAL A 156 1.17 2.29 -2.16
CA VAL A 156 2.14 2.69 -1.13
C VAL A 156 3.28 3.42 -1.81
N GLY A 157 3.88 4.38 -1.13
CA GLY A 157 4.92 5.22 -1.69
C GLY A 157 4.32 6.41 -2.45
N VAL A 158 4.76 6.62 -3.67
CA VAL A 158 4.39 7.80 -4.47
C VAL A 158 3.65 7.35 -5.73
N PRO A 159 2.64 8.11 -6.21
CA PRO A 159 1.99 7.82 -7.49
C PRO A 159 2.99 7.74 -8.64
N LEU A 160 2.84 6.72 -9.50
CA LEU A 160 3.76 6.49 -10.61
C LEU A 160 3.87 7.71 -11.55
N ALA A 161 2.76 8.42 -11.78
CA ALA A 161 2.73 9.62 -12.62
C ALA A 161 3.74 10.71 -12.20
N LYS A 162 4.05 10.80 -10.89
CA LYS A 162 5.01 11.77 -10.38
C LYS A 162 6.44 11.51 -10.86
N PHE A 163 6.80 10.25 -11.11
CA PHE A 163 8.15 9.87 -11.48
C PHE A 163 8.42 9.90 -12.99
N VAL A 164 7.40 9.96 -13.81
CA VAL A 164 7.57 9.90 -15.27
C VAL A 164 8.55 10.97 -15.78
N ASP A 165 8.52 12.18 -15.22
CA ASP A 165 9.43 13.26 -15.60
C ASP A 165 10.83 13.14 -15.00
N GLU A 166 11.01 12.31 -13.97
CA GLU A 166 12.27 12.10 -13.24
C GLU A 166 13.10 10.93 -13.80
N PHE A 167 12.55 10.16 -14.73
CA PHE A 167 13.27 9.04 -15.33
C PHE A 167 14.38 9.52 -16.27
N PRO A 168 15.52 8.83 -16.30
CA PRO A 168 16.59 9.13 -17.25
C PRO A 168 16.11 8.84 -18.67
N ARG A 169 16.30 9.81 -19.58
CA ARG A 169 15.93 9.69 -20.99
C ARG A 169 17.09 9.26 -21.88
N ASP A 170 18.28 9.16 -21.30
CA ASP A 170 19.43 8.69 -22.07
C ASP A 170 19.35 7.17 -22.32
N LYS A 171 19.88 6.75 -23.49
CA LYS A 171 19.82 5.34 -23.90
C LYS A 171 20.82 4.44 -23.18
N GLU A 172 21.81 5.01 -22.51
CA GLU A 172 22.90 4.28 -21.87
C GLU A 172 22.58 3.92 -20.41
N SER A 173 21.67 4.66 -19.78
CA SER A 173 21.25 4.35 -18.40
C SER A 173 20.58 2.99 -18.30
N PRO A 174 20.97 2.18 -17.29
CA PRO A 174 20.34 0.88 -17.06
C PRO A 174 18.85 1.03 -16.71
N PRO A 175 18.03 0.00 -16.97
CA PRO A 175 16.60 0.02 -16.65
C PRO A 175 16.35 0.29 -15.17
N VAL A 176 15.37 1.16 -14.87
CA VAL A 176 14.91 1.43 -13.52
C VAL A 176 13.94 0.33 -13.08
N ARG A 177 14.07 -0.14 -11.84
CA ARG A 177 13.12 -1.09 -11.22
C ARG A 177 12.00 -0.30 -10.57
N VAL A 178 10.79 -0.43 -11.11
CA VAL A 178 9.60 0.18 -10.53
C VAL A 178 8.84 -0.89 -9.79
N VAL A 179 8.85 -0.84 -8.47
CA VAL A 179 8.15 -1.79 -7.58
C VAL A 179 6.84 -1.15 -7.16
N MET A 180 5.73 -1.75 -7.58
CA MET A 180 4.39 -1.20 -7.33
C MET A 180 3.56 -2.12 -6.44
N GLU A 181 2.98 -1.54 -5.38
CA GLU A 181 1.83 -2.15 -4.73
C GLU A 181 0.56 -1.82 -5.51
N VAL A 182 -0.21 -2.83 -5.95
CA VAL A 182 -1.44 -2.61 -6.71
C VAL A 182 -2.63 -3.28 -6.03
N SER A 183 -3.67 -2.50 -5.74
CA SER A 183 -4.93 -2.98 -5.15
C SER A 183 -5.86 -3.59 -6.21
N SER A 184 -6.92 -4.30 -5.75
CA SER A 184 -7.97 -4.78 -6.65
C SER A 184 -8.73 -3.65 -7.33
N PHE A 185 -8.93 -2.52 -6.65
CA PHE A 185 -9.61 -1.33 -7.17
C PHE A 185 -8.85 -0.73 -8.35
N GLN A 186 -7.52 -0.62 -8.22
CA GLN A 186 -6.64 -0.14 -9.28
C GLN A 186 -6.62 -1.09 -10.47
N LEU A 187 -6.50 -2.40 -10.22
CA LEU A 187 -6.50 -3.42 -11.28
C LEU A 187 -7.85 -3.52 -12.00
N ALA A 188 -8.98 -3.27 -11.31
CA ALA A 188 -10.31 -3.30 -11.92
C ALA A 188 -10.42 -2.38 -13.14
N THR A 189 -9.70 -1.25 -13.12
CA THR A 189 -9.69 -0.23 -14.17
C THR A 189 -8.52 -0.34 -15.15
N CYS A 190 -7.70 -1.39 -15.05
CA CYS A 190 -6.59 -1.66 -15.95
C CYS A 190 -7.06 -2.39 -17.22
N GLU A 191 -6.58 -1.94 -18.38
CA GLU A 191 -6.84 -2.51 -19.70
C GLU A 191 -5.55 -3.01 -20.37
N THR A 192 -4.49 -2.18 -20.37
CA THR A 192 -3.22 -2.47 -21.05
C THR A 192 -2.06 -2.67 -20.09
N PHE A 193 -2.27 -2.47 -18.80
CA PHE A 193 -1.26 -2.63 -17.75
C PHE A 193 -0.58 -3.99 -17.84
N ARG A 194 0.74 -3.99 -18.01
CA ARG A 194 1.57 -5.18 -18.17
C ARG A 194 2.83 -5.07 -17.33
N PRO A 195 2.88 -5.66 -16.15
CA PRO A 195 4.14 -5.80 -15.41
C PRO A 195 5.02 -6.88 -16.04
N ASP A 196 6.34 -6.65 -16.03
CA ASP A 196 7.34 -7.64 -16.43
C ASP A 196 7.41 -8.78 -15.41
N ILE A 197 7.19 -8.42 -14.12
CA ILE A 197 7.09 -9.37 -13.02
C ILE A 197 5.84 -9.04 -12.20
N ALA A 198 4.89 -9.97 -12.17
CA ALA A 198 3.67 -9.88 -11.38
C ALA A 198 3.72 -10.83 -10.19
N ALA A 199 3.65 -10.32 -8.95
CA ALA A 199 3.69 -11.13 -7.75
C ALA A 199 2.35 -11.12 -7.01
N VAL A 200 1.92 -12.28 -6.51
CA VAL A 200 0.70 -12.43 -5.72
C VAL A 200 1.00 -13.07 -4.38
N THR A 201 0.72 -12.32 -3.31
CA THR A 201 1.01 -12.75 -1.93
C THR A 201 -0.05 -13.69 -1.38
N THR A 202 -1.31 -13.23 -1.31
CA THR A 202 -2.45 -14.01 -0.81
C THR A 202 -3.74 -13.63 -1.54
N LEU A 203 -4.71 -14.53 -1.58
CA LEU A 203 -6.05 -14.27 -2.08
C LEU A 203 -7.09 -14.88 -1.12
N PHE A 204 -7.79 -14.02 -0.40
CA PHE A 204 -8.91 -14.33 0.48
C PHE A 204 -10.12 -13.52 0.04
N VAL A 205 -11.24 -13.65 0.74
CA VAL A 205 -12.43 -12.82 0.52
C VAL A 205 -12.22 -11.50 1.28
N ASP A 206 -12.39 -10.37 0.56
CA ASP A 206 -12.26 -9.03 1.13
C ASP A 206 -12.97 -8.00 0.23
N HIS A 207 -13.19 -6.78 0.72
CA HIS A 207 -13.67 -5.62 -0.06
C HIS A 207 -15.00 -5.84 -0.84
N LEU A 208 -15.97 -6.56 -0.23
CA LEU A 208 -17.30 -6.75 -0.84
C LEU A 208 -18.21 -5.50 -0.72
N ASP A 209 -17.74 -4.48 -0.03
CA ASP A 209 -18.33 -3.14 -0.01
C ASP A 209 -18.07 -2.35 -1.31
N TRP A 210 -17.01 -2.70 -2.05
CA TRP A 210 -16.63 -2.06 -3.32
C TRP A 210 -16.89 -2.97 -4.52
N HIS A 211 -16.53 -4.26 -4.45
CA HIS A 211 -16.73 -5.24 -5.50
C HIS A 211 -18.14 -5.83 -5.47
N SER A 212 -18.71 -6.08 -6.64
CA SER A 212 -20.05 -6.62 -6.77
C SER A 212 -20.19 -8.08 -6.28
N SER A 213 -19.09 -8.83 -6.23
CA SER A 213 -19.03 -10.21 -5.77
C SER A 213 -17.62 -10.65 -5.42
N VAL A 214 -17.48 -11.81 -4.77
CA VAL A 214 -16.18 -12.47 -4.53
C VAL A 214 -15.45 -12.77 -5.84
N GLU A 215 -16.20 -13.14 -6.87
CA GLU A 215 -15.64 -13.43 -8.19
C GLU A 215 -15.10 -12.16 -8.85
N ASP A 216 -15.86 -11.06 -8.82
CA ASP A 216 -15.43 -9.76 -9.33
C ASP A 216 -14.12 -9.32 -8.65
N TYR A 217 -14.01 -9.46 -7.32
CA TYR A 217 -12.78 -9.18 -6.57
C TYR A 217 -11.60 -10.03 -7.06
N ARG A 218 -11.80 -11.35 -7.22
CA ARG A 218 -10.76 -12.28 -7.67
C ARG A 218 -10.33 -12.02 -9.11
N LEU A 219 -11.27 -11.81 -10.02
CA LEU A 219 -11.01 -11.49 -11.43
C LEU A 219 -10.34 -10.13 -11.57
N SER A 220 -10.72 -9.13 -10.77
CA SER A 220 -10.04 -7.84 -10.74
C SER A 220 -8.57 -7.99 -10.40
N LYS A 221 -8.20 -8.81 -9.40
CA LYS A 221 -6.78 -9.08 -9.11
C LYS A 221 -6.08 -9.89 -10.20
N ALA A 222 -6.77 -10.82 -10.85
CA ALA A 222 -6.21 -11.64 -11.94
C ALA A 222 -5.84 -10.79 -13.17
N LYS A 223 -6.41 -9.59 -13.33
CA LYS A 223 -6.02 -8.64 -14.39
C LYS A 223 -4.53 -8.27 -14.37
N ILE A 224 -3.83 -8.47 -13.26
CA ILE A 224 -2.37 -8.28 -13.20
C ILE A 224 -1.62 -9.13 -14.23
N PHE A 225 -2.20 -10.25 -14.68
CA PHE A 225 -1.63 -11.16 -15.67
C PHE A 225 -2.22 -10.97 -17.09
N ALA A 226 -3.29 -10.17 -17.23
CA ALA A 226 -4.11 -10.15 -18.46
C ALA A 226 -3.31 -9.83 -19.73
N ASN A 227 -2.29 -8.99 -19.63
CA ASN A 227 -1.46 -8.53 -20.74
C ASN A 227 -0.05 -9.13 -20.74
N GLN A 228 0.25 -10.08 -19.85
CA GLN A 228 1.55 -10.75 -19.83
C GLN A 228 1.80 -11.53 -21.12
N ARG A 229 3.07 -11.61 -21.49
CA ARG A 229 3.59 -12.38 -22.64
C ARG A 229 4.44 -13.56 -22.16
N GLY A 230 4.90 -14.39 -23.06
CA GLY A 230 5.66 -15.59 -22.72
C GLY A 230 7.01 -15.34 -22.02
N ASP A 231 7.55 -14.14 -22.13
CA ASP A 231 8.80 -13.72 -21.48
C ASP A 231 8.60 -13.06 -20.10
N ASP A 232 7.37 -12.65 -19.76
CA ASP A 232 7.04 -12.07 -18.45
C ASP A 232 6.95 -13.15 -17.36
N TRP A 233 7.03 -12.73 -16.09
CA TRP A 233 7.03 -13.62 -14.95
C TRP A 233 5.82 -13.41 -14.03
N ALA A 234 5.27 -14.49 -13.54
CA ALA A 234 4.36 -14.53 -12.40
C ALA A 234 5.04 -15.18 -11.20
N VAL A 235 5.07 -14.52 -10.06
CA VAL A 235 5.57 -15.04 -8.78
C VAL A 235 4.39 -15.34 -7.88
N LEU A 236 4.14 -16.61 -7.59
CA LEU A 236 2.92 -17.10 -6.98
C LEU A 236 3.17 -17.79 -5.64
N ASN A 237 2.44 -17.38 -4.60
CA ASN A 237 2.46 -18.07 -3.31
C ASN A 237 1.70 -19.39 -3.37
N ALA A 238 2.42 -20.50 -3.42
CA ALA A 238 1.86 -21.85 -3.50
C ALA A 238 1.17 -22.30 -2.20
N ASP A 239 1.49 -21.70 -1.06
CA ASP A 239 0.85 -22.04 0.23
C ASP A 239 -0.59 -21.51 0.33
N ASN A 240 -1.00 -20.59 -0.59
CA ASN A 240 -2.33 -20.01 -0.61
C ASN A 240 -3.20 -20.61 -1.75
N ALA A 241 -4.28 -21.28 -1.41
CA ALA A 241 -5.17 -21.92 -2.38
C ALA A 241 -5.76 -20.94 -3.41
N GLY A 242 -6.12 -19.74 -2.97
CA GLY A 242 -6.64 -18.70 -3.86
C GLY A 242 -5.58 -18.23 -4.87
N VAL A 243 -4.32 -18.17 -4.48
CA VAL A 243 -3.22 -17.82 -5.40
C VAL A 243 -2.95 -18.96 -6.38
N ARG A 244 -3.02 -20.23 -5.95
CA ARG A 244 -2.92 -21.37 -6.88
C ARG A 244 -4.04 -21.33 -7.94
N TRP A 245 -5.26 -20.95 -7.55
CA TRP A 245 -6.36 -20.75 -8.50
C TRP A 245 -6.04 -19.66 -9.54
N MET A 246 -5.29 -18.61 -9.18
CA MET A 246 -4.92 -17.55 -10.13
C MET A 246 -3.93 -18.00 -11.21
N ALA A 247 -3.21 -19.10 -11.02
CA ALA A 247 -2.23 -19.60 -11.99
C ALA A 247 -2.83 -19.87 -13.39
N GLN A 248 -4.13 -20.20 -13.48
CA GLN A 248 -4.84 -20.41 -14.75
C GLN A 248 -4.88 -19.17 -15.65
N PHE A 249 -4.69 -17.97 -15.10
CA PHE A 249 -4.70 -16.71 -15.86
C PHE A 249 -3.30 -16.27 -16.32
N VAL A 250 -2.25 -16.96 -15.88
CA VAL A 250 -0.86 -16.62 -16.23
C VAL A 250 -0.57 -17.07 -17.66
N ARG A 251 -0.03 -16.17 -18.46
CA ARG A 251 0.43 -16.43 -19.83
C ARG A 251 1.95 -16.49 -19.96
N GLY A 252 2.65 -15.99 -18.96
CA GLY A 252 4.10 -15.97 -18.87
C GLY A 252 4.66 -17.18 -18.14
N LYS A 253 5.90 -17.05 -17.69
CA LYS A 253 6.60 -18.04 -16.86
C LYS A 253 6.14 -17.94 -15.41
N ILE A 254 6.15 -19.04 -14.66
CA ILE A 254 5.77 -19.06 -13.25
C ILE A 254 6.99 -19.41 -12.40
N LEU A 255 7.23 -18.58 -11.36
CA LEU A 255 8.06 -18.91 -10.22
C LEU A 255 7.17 -19.18 -9.02
N TRP A 256 7.26 -20.39 -8.46
CA TRP A 256 6.46 -20.77 -7.29
C TRP A 256 7.19 -20.48 -5.99
N CYS A 257 6.48 -19.92 -5.00
CA CYS A 257 6.99 -19.65 -3.67
C CYS A 257 6.16 -20.41 -2.64
N GLY A 258 6.77 -21.24 -1.81
CA GLY A 258 6.04 -21.98 -0.78
C GLY A 258 6.91 -22.91 0.03
N LYS A 259 6.43 -23.38 1.17
CA LYS A 259 7.19 -24.21 2.09
C LYS A 259 7.60 -25.55 1.49
N GLU A 260 6.76 -26.16 0.65
CA GLU A 260 6.96 -27.51 0.13
C GLU A 260 7.09 -27.57 -1.42
N VAL A 261 7.28 -26.43 -2.06
CA VAL A 261 7.32 -26.38 -3.54
C VAL A 261 8.45 -27.22 -4.10
N ALA A 262 9.61 -27.20 -3.48
CA ALA A 262 10.78 -27.97 -3.92
C ALA A 262 10.54 -29.49 -3.95
N SER A 263 9.70 -30.00 -3.04
CA SER A 263 9.38 -31.43 -2.94
C SER A 263 8.11 -31.82 -3.71
N SER A 264 7.13 -30.91 -3.79
CA SER A 264 5.82 -31.19 -4.39
C SER A 264 5.76 -30.96 -5.90
N CYS A 265 6.74 -30.27 -6.49
CA CYS A 265 6.81 -30.02 -7.93
C CYS A 265 8.19 -30.37 -8.52
N PRO A 266 8.50 -31.64 -8.74
CA PRO A 266 9.84 -32.06 -9.21
C PRO A 266 10.21 -31.53 -10.60
N TYR A 267 9.25 -31.08 -11.39
CA TYR A 267 9.46 -30.49 -12.72
C TYR A 267 9.52 -28.97 -12.71
N CYS A 268 9.30 -28.32 -11.55
CA CYS A 268 9.42 -26.86 -11.42
C CYS A 268 10.89 -26.47 -11.36
N THR A 269 11.37 -25.76 -12.37
CA THR A 269 12.74 -25.28 -12.45
C THR A 269 12.94 -23.91 -11.80
N HIS A 270 11.84 -23.21 -11.46
CA HIS A 270 11.88 -21.88 -10.85
C HIS A 270 11.00 -21.85 -9.59
N TRP A 271 11.65 -21.77 -8.43
CA TRP A 271 10.96 -21.75 -7.15
C TRP A 271 11.78 -21.11 -6.04
N VAL A 272 11.09 -20.67 -4.98
CA VAL A 272 11.67 -20.31 -3.67
C VAL A 272 10.93 -21.10 -2.60
N SER A 273 11.69 -21.83 -1.78
CA SER A 273 11.17 -22.69 -0.72
C SER A 273 12.04 -22.61 0.52
N ASP A 274 11.56 -23.09 1.66
CA ASP A 274 12.40 -23.27 2.85
C ASP A 274 12.17 -24.65 3.47
N ASP A 275 13.19 -25.14 4.18
CA ASP A 275 13.16 -26.38 4.94
C ASP A 275 12.90 -26.14 6.45
N GLY A 276 12.53 -24.92 6.83
CA GLY A 276 12.35 -24.47 8.21
C GLY A 276 13.58 -23.80 8.79
N GLU A 277 14.76 -23.95 8.19
CA GLU A 277 16.03 -23.36 8.62
C GLU A 277 16.59 -22.41 7.54
N ILE A 278 16.69 -22.88 6.32
CA ILE A 278 17.29 -22.15 5.19
C ILE A 278 16.23 -21.90 4.12
N VAL A 279 16.24 -20.70 3.57
CA VAL A 279 15.50 -20.36 2.36
C VAL A 279 16.38 -20.70 1.15
N TRP A 280 15.84 -21.52 0.27
CA TRP A 280 16.45 -21.97 -0.97
C TRP A 280 15.74 -21.36 -2.17
N ALA A 281 16.48 -21.08 -3.22
CA ALA A 281 15.94 -20.71 -4.52
C ALA A 281 16.46 -21.65 -5.62
N SER A 282 15.66 -21.79 -6.68
CA SER A 282 16.07 -22.43 -7.92
C SER A 282 15.65 -21.54 -9.09
N LEU A 283 16.59 -21.25 -9.97
CA LEU A 283 16.37 -20.51 -11.20
C LEU A 283 16.95 -21.31 -12.36
N GLY A 284 16.07 -21.84 -13.22
CA GLY A 284 16.47 -22.68 -14.35
C GLY A 284 16.96 -24.11 -13.96
N GLY A 285 16.71 -24.54 -12.72
CA GLY A 285 17.12 -25.85 -12.20
C GLY A 285 18.28 -25.82 -11.22
N ASP A 286 19.10 -24.77 -11.21
CA ASP A 286 20.20 -24.61 -10.25
C ASP A 286 19.66 -24.16 -8.89
N LYS A 287 19.85 -25.03 -7.88
CA LYS A 287 19.43 -24.75 -6.48
C LYS A 287 20.58 -24.14 -5.70
N PHE A 288 20.29 -23.05 -4.98
CA PHE A 288 21.25 -22.37 -4.10
C PHE A 288 20.59 -21.84 -2.82
N PRO A 289 21.35 -21.74 -1.69
CA PRO A 289 20.85 -21.14 -0.47
C PRO A 289 20.81 -19.62 -0.60
N VAL A 290 19.80 -18.99 -0.01
CA VAL A 290 19.63 -17.53 -0.05
C VAL A 290 19.82 -16.90 1.32
N ALA A 291 19.20 -17.45 2.38
CA ALA A 291 19.27 -16.89 3.72
C ALA A 291 18.85 -17.90 4.80
N ARG A 292 19.24 -17.65 6.05
CA ARG A 292 18.74 -18.39 7.21
C ARG A 292 17.44 -17.75 7.73
N LEU A 293 16.39 -18.54 7.94
CA LEU A 293 15.12 -18.05 8.51
C LEU A 293 15.25 -17.49 9.92
N SER A 294 16.20 -18.00 10.71
CA SER A 294 16.50 -17.50 12.06
C SER A 294 16.96 -16.03 12.08
N GLU A 295 17.53 -15.55 10.97
CA GLU A 295 17.98 -14.17 10.80
C GLU A 295 16.84 -13.19 10.42
N PHE A 296 15.66 -13.70 10.01
CA PHE A 296 14.52 -12.89 9.67
C PHE A 296 13.74 -12.47 10.94
N ILE A 297 13.80 -11.19 11.26
CA ILE A 297 13.25 -10.64 12.51
C ILE A 297 11.72 -10.74 12.57
N LEU A 298 11.04 -10.58 11.43
CA LEU A 298 9.58 -10.61 11.38
C LEU A 298 9.06 -12.03 11.56
N ARG A 299 8.37 -12.26 12.67
CA ARG A 299 7.84 -13.57 13.04
C ARG A 299 6.51 -13.89 12.34
N GLY A 300 6.18 -15.17 12.32
CA GLY A 300 4.90 -15.69 11.81
C GLY A 300 4.98 -16.18 10.37
N GLU A 301 4.19 -17.22 10.08
CA GLU A 301 4.21 -17.88 8.76
C GLU A 301 3.81 -16.93 7.62
N HIS A 302 2.89 -16.00 7.87
CA HIS A 302 2.51 -14.99 6.88
C HIS A 302 3.70 -14.10 6.44
N ASN A 303 4.62 -13.78 7.35
CA ASN A 303 5.83 -13.02 7.01
C ASN A 303 6.85 -13.88 6.27
N ARG A 304 6.96 -15.18 6.57
CA ARG A 304 7.77 -16.13 5.80
C ARG A 304 7.25 -16.27 4.36
N GLN A 305 5.91 -16.34 4.18
CA GLN A 305 5.29 -16.33 2.86
C GLN A 305 5.62 -15.05 2.08
N ASN A 306 5.50 -13.89 2.71
CA ASN A 306 5.88 -12.61 2.11
C ASN A 306 7.36 -12.58 1.72
N LEU A 307 8.23 -13.11 2.58
CA LEU A 307 9.67 -13.21 2.33
C LEU A 307 9.97 -14.06 1.12
N ARG A 308 9.38 -15.28 1.01
CA ARG A 308 9.60 -16.18 -0.15
C ARG A 308 9.19 -15.50 -1.47
N VAL A 309 8.03 -14.84 -1.48
CA VAL A 309 7.55 -14.08 -2.66
C VAL A 309 8.48 -12.91 -2.97
N ALA A 310 8.94 -12.17 -1.95
CA ALA A 310 9.86 -11.06 -2.15
C ALA A 310 11.21 -11.51 -2.72
N ILE A 311 11.79 -12.59 -2.20
CA ILE A 311 13.06 -13.18 -2.69
C ILE A 311 12.90 -13.58 -4.16
N GLY A 312 11.88 -14.37 -4.50
CA GLY A 312 11.65 -14.82 -5.88
C GLY A 312 11.50 -13.65 -6.85
N THR A 313 10.75 -12.64 -6.45
CA THR A 313 10.53 -11.43 -7.25
C THR A 313 11.81 -10.62 -7.42
N ALA A 314 12.57 -10.41 -6.35
CA ALA A 314 13.81 -9.64 -6.38
C ALA A 314 14.90 -10.34 -7.22
N LEU A 315 15.03 -11.65 -7.11
CA LEU A 315 15.96 -12.44 -7.93
C LEU A 315 15.66 -12.33 -9.43
N LEU A 316 14.38 -12.46 -9.83
CA LEU A 316 13.96 -12.28 -11.22
C LEU A 316 14.18 -10.85 -11.72
N ALA A 317 14.12 -9.86 -10.84
CA ALA A 317 14.38 -8.46 -11.16
C ALA A 317 15.87 -8.09 -11.16
N GLY A 318 16.77 -9.07 -10.87
CA GLY A 318 18.21 -8.90 -10.93
C GLY A 318 18.89 -8.60 -9.59
N ALA A 319 18.21 -8.83 -8.44
CA ALA A 319 18.87 -8.75 -7.14
C ALA A 319 19.94 -9.84 -7.00
N ARG A 320 21.05 -9.47 -6.37
CA ARG A 320 22.16 -10.40 -6.12
C ARG A 320 21.85 -11.28 -4.90
N PRO A 321 22.00 -12.60 -4.99
CA PRO A 321 21.75 -13.52 -3.87
C PRO A 321 22.58 -13.22 -2.62
N ASP A 322 23.83 -12.80 -2.79
CA ASP A 322 24.78 -12.52 -1.70
C ASP A 322 24.34 -11.36 -0.78
N VAL A 323 23.62 -10.37 -1.30
CA VAL A 323 23.15 -9.23 -0.50
C VAL A 323 21.75 -9.44 0.10
N ILE A 324 20.98 -10.40 -0.39
CA ILE A 324 19.63 -10.66 0.11
C ILE A 324 19.64 -11.06 1.59
N ALA A 325 20.61 -11.91 2.01
CA ALA A 325 20.76 -12.32 3.40
C ALA A 325 20.97 -11.13 4.35
N ASP A 326 21.79 -10.15 3.93
CA ASP A 326 22.03 -8.95 4.73
C ASP A 326 20.78 -8.07 4.85
N VAL A 327 20.01 -7.95 3.77
CA VAL A 327 18.72 -7.23 3.81
C VAL A 327 17.76 -7.91 4.77
N ILE A 328 17.64 -9.24 4.72
CA ILE A 328 16.75 -10.02 5.59
C ILE A 328 17.10 -9.84 7.06
N ARG A 329 18.39 -9.88 7.41
CA ARG A 329 18.91 -9.67 8.77
C ARG A 329 18.59 -8.28 9.30
N ASN A 330 18.60 -7.26 8.44
CA ASN A 330 18.43 -5.87 8.82
C ASN A 330 17.01 -5.33 8.61
N PHE A 331 16.09 -6.11 8.03
CA PHE A 331 14.74 -5.66 7.74
C PHE A 331 13.86 -5.70 9.00
N LYS A 332 13.67 -4.55 9.61
CA LYS A 332 12.88 -4.37 10.84
C LYS A 332 11.36 -4.24 10.60
N GLY A 333 10.89 -4.43 9.39
CA GLY A 333 9.51 -4.22 8.99
C GLY A 333 9.28 -2.92 8.22
N VAL A 334 8.01 -2.62 7.99
CA VAL A 334 7.60 -1.39 7.28
C VAL A 334 7.40 -0.28 8.30
N PRO A 335 8.03 0.90 8.11
CA PRO A 335 7.81 2.03 9.00
C PRO A 335 6.32 2.35 9.18
N ASN A 336 5.94 2.66 10.41
CA ASN A 336 4.56 2.99 10.80
C ASN A 336 3.52 1.87 10.62
N ARG A 337 3.93 0.62 10.41
CA ARG A 337 3.03 -0.53 10.27
C ARG A 337 3.47 -1.67 11.21
N LEU A 338 2.85 -1.77 12.37
CA LEU A 338 3.21 -2.69 13.46
C LEU A 338 4.73 -2.71 13.71
N GLU A 339 5.37 -1.57 13.55
CA GLU A 339 6.81 -1.37 13.68
C GLU A 339 7.23 -1.44 15.15
N LEU A 340 8.12 -2.36 15.53
CA LEU A 340 8.74 -2.34 16.84
C LEU A 340 9.72 -1.17 16.94
N VAL A 341 9.35 -0.15 17.70
CA VAL A 341 10.18 1.06 17.92
C VAL A 341 11.26 0.80 18.95
N GLY A 342 10.93 0.10 20.02
CA GLY A 342 11.85 -0.22 21.09
C GLY A 342 11.18 -1.00 22.23
N GLU A 343 12.00 -1.32 23.24
CA GLU A 343 11.54 -1.95 24.49
C GLU A 343 12.16 -1.16 25.66
N VAL A 344 11.34 -0.71 26.59
CA VAL A 344 11.76 0.06 27.78
C VAL A 344 11.10 -0.61 29.00
N ASN A 345 11.90 -0.96 30.00
CA ASN A 345 11.45 -1.61 31.23
C ASN A 345 10.57 -2.88 30.98
N GLY A 346 10.89 -3.65 29.94
CA GLY A 346 10.13 -4.85 29.57
C GLY A 346 8.80 -4.57 28.85
N ILE A 347 8.50 -3.31 28.51
CA ILE A 347 7.32 -2.87 27.76
C ILE A 347 7.74 -2.64 26.30
N LYS A 348 7.03 -3.26 25.35
CA LYS A 348 7.29 -3.08 23.91
C LYS A 348 6.46 -1.94 23.35
N PHE A 349 7.10 -1.07 22.57
CA PHE A 349 6.45 0.04 21.89
C PHE A 349 6.31 -0.25 20.40
N ILE A 350 5.06 -0.30 19.92
CA ILE A 350 4.71 -0.66 18.55
C ILE A 350 4.05 0.53 17.86
N ASN A 351 4.61 0.93 16.73
CA ASN A 351 4.10 2.01 15.88
C ASN A 351 3.28 1.43 14.72
N ASP A 352 1.98 1.66 14.75
CA ASP A 352 1.03 1.32 13.68
C ASP A 352 0.28 2.58 13.22
N SER A 353 1.00 3.70 13.12
CA SER A 353 0.43 5.01 12.74
C SER A 353 -0.26 5.00 11.37
N ALA A 354 0.11 4.06 10.49
CA ALA A 354 -0.53 3.86 9.18
C ALA A 354 -1.98 3.30 9.29
N ALA A 355 -2.42 2.81 10.47
CA ALA A 355 -3.79 2.38 10.72
C ALA A 355 -4.72 3.58 10.88
N THR A 356 -5.07 4.23 9.77
CA THR A 356 -5.89 5.46 9.74
C THR A 356 -7.40 5.19 9.64
N THR A 357 -7.81 3.93 9.72
CA THR A 357 -9.23 3.51 9.72
C THR A 357 -9.53 2.59 10.90
N PRO A 358 -10.79 2.54 11.40
CA PRO A 358 -11.18 1.66 12.50
C PRO A 358 -10.86 0.19 12.26
N ASP A 359 -11.08 -0.31 11.03
CA ASP A 359 -10.81 -1.70 10.67
C ASP A 359 -9.31 -2.02 10.68
N ALA A 360 -8.46 -1.09 10.21
CA ALA A 360 -7.01 -1.26 10.26
C ALA A 360 -6.52 -1.32 11.70
N ALA A 361 -6.98 -0.41 12.56
CA ALA A 361 -6.62 -0.41 13.98
C ALA A 361 -7.12 -1.67 14.71
N ALA A 362 -8.34 -2.12 14.42
CA ALA A 362 -8.86 -3.38 14.95
C ALA A 362 -7.99 -4.58 14.55
N ALA A 363 -7.48 -4.61 13.32
CA ALA A 363 -6.56 -5.63 12.86
C ALA A 363 -5.20 -5.54 13.58
N GLY A 364 -4.68 -4.33 13.78
CA GLY A 364 -3.45 -4.07 14.54
C GLY A 364 -3.55 -4.59 15.99
N ILE A 365 -4.65 -4.25 16.67
CA ILE A 365 -4.93 -4.71 18.04
C ILE A 365 -4.95 -6.25 18.12
N ARG A 366 -5.61 -6.93 17.17
CA ARG A 366 -5.70 -8.40 17.13
C ARG A 366 -4.41 -9.12 16.76
N SER A 367 -3.38 -8.38 16.32
CA SER A 367 -2.11 -8.96 15.91
C SER A 367 -1.23 -9.42 17.08
N PHE A 368 -1.63 -9.13 18.32
CA PHE A 368 -0.85 -9.44 19.52
C PHE A 368 -1.67 -10.26 20.53
N ASP A 369 -0.98 -11.18 21.20
CA ASP A 369 -1.57 -11.97 22.30
C ASP A 369 -1.32 -11.34 23.68
N ALA A 370 -0.26 -10.53 23.84
CA ALA A 370 0.04 -9.79 25.05
C ALA A 370 -0.99 -8.67 25.31
N PRO A 371 -1.20 -8.28 26.58
CA PRO A 371 -2.08 -7.16 26.93
C PRO A 371 -1.60 -5.86 26.27
N ILE A 372 -2.56 -5.04 25.81
CA ILE A 372 -2.26 -3.82 25.05
C ILE A 372 -2.71 -2.59 25.84
N VAL A 373 -1.82 -1.61 25.95
CA VAL A 373 -2.17 -0.22 26.21
C VAL A 373 -2.21 0.51 24.87
N LEU A 374 -3.39 0.94 24.43
CA LEU A 374 -3.63 1.49 23.11
C LEU A 374 -3.54 3.03 23.14
N ILE A 375 -2.80 3.62 22.21
CA ILE A 375 -2.87 5.04 21.89
C ILE A 375 -3.67 5.17 20.60
N ALA A 376 -4.83 5.87 20.65
CA ALA A 376 -5.70 6.01 19.49
C ALA A 376 -6.34 7.39 19.40
N GLY A 377 -6.79 7.73 18.17
CA GLY A 377 -7.52 8.95 17.88
C GLY A 377 -6.92 9.79 16.75
N GLY A 378 -7.48 10.97 16.57
CA GLY A 378 -7.24 11.84 15.43
C GLY A 378 -8.55 12.31 14.83
N ARG A 379 -8.58 12.61 13.52
CA ARG A 379 -9.79 13.01 12.78
C ARG A 379 -10.50 11.79 12.21
N ASP A 380 -11.77 11.59 12.59
CA ASP A 380 -12.61 10.53 12.01
C ASP A 380 -12.98 10.85 10.56
N LYS A 381 -12.84 9.87 9.67
CA LYS A 381 -13.23 9.96 8.26
C LYS A 381 -14.62 9.36 7.98
N GLY A 382 -15.33 8.96 9.02
CA GLY A 382 -16.59 8.25 8.91
C GLY A 382 -16.36 6.78 8.57
N GLY A 383 -16.37 5.92 9.57
CA GLY A 383 -16.16 4.47 9.40
C GLY A 383 -17.06 3.67 10.35
N ASN A 384 -17.08 2.36 10.14
CA ASN A 384 -17.75 1.44 11.06
C ASN A 384 -16.81 1.09 12.21
N TRP A 385 -17.14 1.54 13.42
CA TRP A 385 -16.34 1.33 14.63
C TRP A 385 -16.65 0.02 15.38
N ASN A 386 -17.64 -0.77 14.94
CA ASN A 386 -18.06 -2.00 15.64
C ASN A 386 -16.90 -3.01 15.77
N GLY A 387 -16.10 -3.18 14.72
CA GLY A 387 -14.93 -4.06 14.73
C GLY A 387 -13.84 -3.61 15.70
N PHE A 388 -13.64 -2.29 15.81
CA PHE A 388 -12.71 -1.67 16.73
C PHE A 388 -13.21 -1.81 18.20
N GLU A 389 -14.49 -1.51 18.48
CA GLU A 389 -15.10 -1.66 19.81
C GLU A 389 -14.98 -3.11 20.31
N LYS A 390 -15.17 -4.09 19.42
CA LYS A 390 -14.97 -5.51 19.75
C LYS A 390 -13.51 -5.81 20.09
N ALA A 391 -12.54 -5.35 19.29
CA ALA A 391 -11.12 -5.56 19.55
C ALA A 391 -10.67 -4.85 20.84
N LEU A 392 -11.19 -3.65 21.11
CA LEU A 392 -10.95 -2.88 22.32
C LEU A 392 -11.35 -3.71 23.56
N ARG A 393 -12.56 -4.27 23.58
CA ARG A 393 -13.06 -5.11 24.69
C ARG A 393 -12.22 -6.37 24.91
N GLU A 394 -11.78 -7.00 23.81
CA GLU A 394 -11.15 -8.33 23.86
C GLU A 394 -9.67 -8.29 24.25
N ARG A 395 -8.94 -7.19 23.95
CA ARG A 395 -7.47 -7.18 23.94
C ARG A 395 -6.83 -5.97 24.61
N VAL A 396 -7.59 -4.90 24.86
CA VAL A 396 -7.02 -3.64 25.35
C VAL A 396 -7.23 -3.49 26.85
N LYS A 397 -6.14 -3.33 27.59
CA LYS A 397 -6.09 -3.12 29.04
C LYS A 397 -6.45 -1.68 29.42
N ALA A 398 -5.93 -0.72 28.62
CA ALA A 398 -6.19 0.70 28.78
C ALA A 398 -6.06 1.44 27.45
N LEU A 399 -6.75 2.56 27.32
CA LEU A 399 -6.71 3.44 26.14
C LEU A 399 -6.24 4.84 26.53
N VAL A 400 -5.34 5.40 25.74
CA VAL A 400 -5.00 6.82 25.75
C VAL A 400 -5.60 7.45 24.49
N ALA A 401 -6.62 8.29 24.66
CA ALA A 401 -7.36 8.94 23.58
C ALA A 401 -6.76 10.31 23.26
N MET A 402 -6.59 10.63 21.96
CA MET A 402 -6.04 11.90 21.53
C MET A 402 -6.76 12.45 20.27
N GLY A 403 -6.61 13.76 20.02
CA GLY A 403 -7.16 14.41 18.84
C GLY A 403 -8.67 14.65 18.87
N GLU A 404 -9.22 15.05 17.73
CA GLU A 404 -10.65 15.44 17.59
C GLU A 404 -11.62 14.32 17.99
N PHE A 405 -11.28 13.06 17.79
CA PHE A 405 -12.14 11.90 18.09
C PHE A 405 -12.02 11.40 19.55
N ALA A 406 -11.21 12.05 20.38
CA ALA A 406 -10.90 11.58 21.75
C ALA A 406 -12.15 11.35 22.62
N ASP A 407 -13.12 12.28 22.59
CA ASP A 407 -14.36 12.18 23.39
C ASP A 407 -15.19 10.94 23.05
N ARG A 408 -15.28 10.60 21.76
CA ARG A 408 -15.99 9.39 21.31
C ARG A 408 -15.25 8.12 21.70
N LEU A 409 -13.91 8.11 21.65
CA LEU A 409 -13.11 6.98 22.14
C LEU A 409 -13.27 6.79 23.65
N VAL A 410 -13.34 7.87 24.43
CA VAL A 410 -13.63 7.82 25.86
C VAL A 410 -15.01 7.17 26.12
N ALA A 411 -16.04 7.65 25.44
CA ALA A 411 -17.40 7.09 25.57
C ALA A 411 -17.44 5.59 25.19
N MET A 412 -16.75 5.21 24.11
CA MET A 412 -16.65 3.84 23.64
C MET A 412 -15.93 2.95 24.67
N SER A 413 -14.81 3.42 25.23
CA SER A 413 -14.04 2.69 26.25
C SER A 413 -14.85 2.48 27.52
N MET A 414 -15.55 3.50 28.01
CA MET A 414 -16.45 3.40 29.17
C MET A 414 -17.55 2.36 28.95
N LYS A 415 -18.15 2.34 27.76
CA LYS A 415 -19.19 1.37 27.38
C LYS A 415 -18.70 -0.07 27.46
N VAL A 416 -17.44 -0.34 27.12
CA VAL A 416 -16.86 -1.68 27.11
C VAL A 416 -16.04 -2.02 28.37
N GLY A 417 -15.94 -1.09 29.33
CA GLY A 417 -15.26 -1.31 30.62
C GLY A 417 -13.73 -1.22 30.55
N VAL A 418 -13.17 -0.55 29.53
CA VAL A 418 -11.72 -0.35 29.37
C VAL A 418 -11.31 0.98 30.03
N LYS A 419 -10.23 0.96 30.84
CA LYS A 419 -9.67 2.17 31.43
C LYS A 419 -9.28 3.17 30.34
N VAL A 420 -9.55 4.46 30.54
CA VAL A 420 -9.27 5.48 29.52
C VAL A 420 -8.79 6.79 30.14
N THR A 421 -7.84 7.42 29.48
CA THR A 421 -7.40 8.80 29.73
C THR A 421 -7.26 9.56 28.42
N LYS A 422 -7.15 10.89 28.48
CA LYS A 422 -6.89 11.73 27.31
C LYS A 422 -5.46 12.23 27.35
N ALA A 423 -4.89 12.54 26.17
CA ALA A 423 -3.63 13.24 26.01
C ALA A 423 -3.75 14.32 24.94
N SER A 424 -3.02 15.43 25.13
CA SER A 424 -2.98 16.59 24.25
C SER A 424 -1.78 16.59 23.29
N SER A 425 -0.78 15.74 23.55
CA SER A 425 0.42 15.57 22.71
C SER A 425 0.84 14.11 22.66
N MET A 426 1.74 13.75 21.72
CA MET A 426 2.27 12.38 21.62
C MET A 426 3.15 12.04 22.83
N ASP A 427 3.95 12.97 23.34
CA ASP A 427 4.79 12.78 24.52
C ASP A 427 3.95 12.48 25.75
N GLU A 428 2.87 13.25 25.96
CA GLU A 428 1.91 12.99 27.02
C GLU A 428 1.23 11.63 26.84
N ALA A 429 0.86 11.27 25.61
CA ALA A 429 0.21 10.01 25.34
C ALA A 429 1.12 8.81 25.66
N VAL A 430 2.40 8.86 25.32
CA VAL A 430 3.37 7.82 25.63
C VAL A 430 3.58 7.73 27.15
N LYS A 431 3.78 8.87 27.86
CA LYS A 431 3.93 8.89 29.33
C LYS A 431 2.72 8.28 30.05
N ARG A 432 1.50 8.69 29.66
CA ARG A 432 0.26 8.12 30.24
C ARG A 432 0.06 6.64 29.89
N ALA A 433 0.50 6.21 28.71
CA ALA A 433 0.43 4.79 28.36
C ALA A 433 1.34 3.94 29.25
N VAL A 434 2.50 4.42 29.59
CA VAL A 434 3.45 3.75 30.51
C VAL A 434 2.87 3.61 31.93
N GLU A 435 2.09 4.58 32.41
CA GLU A 435 1.42 4.51 33.73
C GLU A 435 0.44 3.31 33.83
N PHE A 436 -0.11 2.85 32.70
CA PHE A 436 -1.00 1.70 32.64
C PHE A 436 -0.32 0.38 32.30
N ALA A 437 0.91 0.45 31.75
CA ALA A 437 1.63 -0.70 31.25
C ALA A 437 2.49 -1.37 32.34
N GLU A 438 2.65 -2.68 32.24
CA GLU A 438 3.51 -3.51 33.08
C GLU A 438 4.54 -4.26 32.21
N PRO A 439 5.66 -4.74 32.77
CA PRO A 439 6.60 -5.57 32.01
C PRO A 439 5.90 -6.74 31.32
N GLY A 440 6.11 -6.89 30.01
CA GLY A 440 5.45 -7.87 29.15
C GLY A 440 4.26 -7.31 28.35
N ASP A 441 3.75 -6.11 28.69
CA ASP A 441 2.70 -5.44 27.94
C ASP A 441 3.23 -4.79 26.65
N ILE A 442 2.30 -4.40 25.78
CA ILE A 442 2.55 -3.66 24.55
C ILE A 442 1.89 -2.29 24.63
N VAL A 443 2.66 -1.22 24.43
CA VAL A 443 2.13 0.10 24.10
C VAL A 443 2.02 0.20 22.58
N LEU A 444 0.78 0.23 22.08
CA LEU A 444 0.47 0.22 20.65
C LEU A 444 -0.11 1.57 20.21
N LEU A 445 0.60 2.28 19.31
CA LEU A 445 0.02 3.38 18.56
C LEU A 445 -0.74 2.79 17.36
N SER A 446 -2.08 2.70 17.42
CA SER A 446 -2.92 2.28 16.28
C SER A 446 -4.18 3.12 16.25
N PRO A 447 -4.11 4.28 15.55
CA PRO A 447 -5.01 5.41 15.81
C PRO A 447 -6.47 5.19 15.39
N GLY A 448 -6.75 4.41 14.36
CA GLY A 448 -8.09 4.26 13.79
C GLY A 448 -8.64 5.51 13.09
N CYS A 449 -7.89 6.61 13.10
CA CYS A 449 -8.25 7.93 12.61
C CYS A 449 -7.15 8.53 11.74
N ALA A 450 -7.51 9.47 10.87
CA ALA A 450 -6.56 10.32 10.18
C ALA A 450 -5.78 11.20 11.18
N SER A 451 -4.63 11.72 10.75
CA SER A 451 -3.68 12.43 11.63
C SER A 451 -3.71 13.94 11.51
N GLN A 452 -4.44 14.49 10.51
CA GLN A 452 -4.32 15.89 10.09
C GLN A 452 -4.90 16.92 11.08
N ASP A 453 -5.49 16.50 12.17
CA ASP A 453 -5.91 17.35 13.28
C ASP A 453 -4.75 17.79 14.19
N MET A 454 -3.75 16.92 14.37
CA MET A 454 -2.62 17.18 15.27
C MET A 454 -1.26 17.07 14.56
N PHE A 455 -1.17 16.40 13.41
CA PHE A 455 0.07 16.11 12.70
C PHE A 455 -0.09 16.40 11.21
N ARG A 456 1.03 16.64 10.51
CA ARG A 456 1.02 16.88 9.05
C ARG A 456 0.47 15.70 8.25
N ASN A 457 0.82 14.47 8.65
CA ASN A 457 0.43 13.22 8.04
C ASN A 457 0.67 12.06 9.03
N TYR A 458 0.35 10.82 8.65
CA TYR A 458 0.56 9.66 9.53
C TYR A 458 2.05 9.33 9.72
N GLU A 459 2.91 9.65 8.78
CA GLU A 459 4.37 9.49 8.90
C GLU A 459 4.90 10.39 10.01
N HIS A 460 4.49 11.66 10.03
CA HIS A 460 4.85 12.61 11.07
C HIS A 460 4.33 12.17 12.45
N ARG A 461 3.09 11.68 12.53
CA ARG A 461 2.56 11.09 13.78
C ARG A 461 3.41 9.93 14.28
N GLY A 462 3.83 9.05 13.40
CA GLY A 462 4.71 7.93 13.71
C GLY A 462 6.13 8.37 14.10
N GLU A 463 6.65 9.45 13.52
CA GLU A 463 7.94 10.05 13.91
C GLU A 463 7.89 10.61 15.32
N GLU A 464 6.84 11.37 15.67
CA GLU A 464 6.64 11.90 17.02
C GLU A 464 6.51 10.76 18.05
N PHE A 465 5.87 9.65 17.70
CA PHE A 465 5.83 8.47 18.57
C PHE A 465 7.23 7.86 18.77
N ARG A 466 8.02 7.68 17.70
CA ARG A 466 9.42 7.21 17.83
C ARG A 466 10.27 8.13 18.67
N LYS A 467 10.09 9.45 18.55
CA LYS A 467 10.79 10.45 19.34
C LYS A 467 10.43 10.34 20.82
N ALA A 468 9.15 10.32 21.15
CA ALA A 468 8.68 10.18 22.54
C ALA A 468 9.19 8.89 23.22
N VAL A 469 9.23 7.77 22.49
CA VAL A 469 9.77 6.51 22.99
C VAL A 469 11.29 6.58 23.23
N ARG A 470 12.04 7.25 22.37
CA ARG A 470 13.51 7.45 22.56
C ARG A 470 13.80 8.33 23.77
N GLU A 471 13.03 9.39 23.96
CA GLU A 471 13.17 10.29 25.12
C GLU A 471 12.89 9.52 26.42
N LEU A 472 11.85 8.70 26.45
CA LEU A 472 11.56 7.80 27.58
C LEU A 472 12.73 6.85 27.91
N SER A 473 13.43 6.36 26.87
CA SER A 473 14.60 5.49 27.04
C SER A 473 15.84 6.19 27.58
N SER A 474 15.94 7.51 27.42
CA SER A 474 17.06 8.32 27.88
C SER A 474 16.86 8.88 29.31
N GLU A 475 15.65 8.89 29.83
CA GLU A 475 15.30 9.32 31.19
C GLU A 475 15.44 8.18 32.24
N ASN A 476 15.61 6.94 31.79
CA ASN A 476 15.81 5.74 32.61
C ASN A 476 17.20 5.12 32.41
#